data_b9037daba741ad602155b18762909ef8
#
_entry.id   b9037daba741ad602155b18762909ef8
#
_cell.length_a   1.000
_cell.length_b   1.000
_cell.length_c   1.000
_cell.angle_alpha   90.00
_cell.angle_beta   90.00
_cell.angle_gamma   90.00
#
_symmetry.space_group_name_H-M   'P 1'
#
loop_
_entity.id
_entity.type
_entity.pdbx_description
1 polymer ?
#
loop_
_entity_poly.entity_id
_entity_poly.type
_entity_poly.pdbx_seq_one_letter_code
_entity_poly.pdbx_strand_id
1 'polypeptide(L)'
;MSNDTYSLIERVLEELVQMPDPQPSLANLANSVGLSEFHFQRLFTDWVGISPKKFMQHLTIEAAKERLRDSASVLDASLDAGLSGPGRLHDLMISLEAMTPGEYKQGGQGLLIHYGQHQTPFGPCTVFVTDRGVCGLEFSLLEDALKVMQQRWPEAQFSAGSGQTLAVVDQMFASASRSAQGRRPSLSLFVSGSKFQVQVWKALLAIPAGSVVAYGDIAHHLGMGTAGARAVGTAVGANPIGWLIPCHRVIRQTGVLSEYRWGKSRKLAMLGWEASAK
;
A
#
# COMPACT_ATOMS: atom_id res chain seq x y z
N MET A 1 -9.71 16.02 18.42
CA MET A 1 -10.36 16.20 17.10
C MET A 1 -11.83 15.96 17.33
N SER A 2 -12.71 16.86 16.91
CA SER A 2 -14.13 16.82 17.26
C SER A 2 -14.85 15.69 16.50
N ASN A 3 -15.88 15.13 17.11
CA ASN A 3 -16.78 14.13 16.53
C ASN A 3 -17.39 14.62 15.19
N ASP A 4 -17.53 15.94 15.04
CA ASP A 4 -18.03 16.60 13.82
C ASP A 4 -17.11 16.42 12.60
N THR A 5 -15.79 16.46 12.79
CA THR A 5 -14.83 16.28 11.69
C THR A 5 -14.86 14.85 11.14
N TYR A 6 -15.03 13.86 12.02
CA TYR A 6 -15.18 12.46 11.65
C TYR A 6 -16.41 12.26 10.74
N SER A 7 -17.58 12.67 11.22
CA SER A 7 -18.85 12.50 10.49
C SER A 7 -18.84 13.21 9.13
N LEU A 8 -18.11 14.32 9.02
CA LEU A 8 -17.95 15.03 7.77
C LEU A 8 -17.10 14.25 6.76
N ILE A 9 -15.94 13.72 7.18
CA ILE A 9 -15.07 12.91 6.32
C ILE A 9 -15.71 11.56 5.97
N GLU A 10 -16.37 10.90 6.93
CA GLU A 10 -17.13 9.67 6.72
C GLU A 10 -18.16 9.83 5.60
N ARG A 11 -18.99 10.87 5.66
CA ARG A 11 -19.99 11.16 4.64
C ARG A 11 -19.37 11.37 3.25
N VAL A 12 -18.25 12.09 3.16
CA VAL A 12 -17.54 12.28 1.89
C VAL A 12 -16.97 10.96 1.36
N LEU A 13 -16.41 10.11 2.22
CA LEU A 13 -15.89 8.82 1.82
C LEU A 13 -17.01 7.89 1.34
N GLU A 14 -18.16 7.87 2.01
CA GLU A 14 -19.34 7.14 1.57
C GLU A 14 -19.85 7.64 0.22
N GLU A 15 -19.95 8.96 0.04
CA GLU A 15 -20.30 9.61 -1.22
C GLU A 15 -19.35 9.17 -2.34
N LEU A 16 -18.04 9.22 -2.12
CA LEU A 16 -17.03 8.83 -3.11
C LEU A 16 -17.05 7.33 -3.45
N VAL A 17 -17.42 6.48 -2.52
CA VAL A 17 -17.50 5.02 -2.75
C VAL A 17 -18.78 4.63 -3.48
N GLN A 18 -19.88 5.36 -3.28
CA GLN A 18 -21.19 5.05 -3.88
C GLN A 18 -21.41 5.70 -5.25
N MET A 19 -20.61 6.71 -5.62
CA MET A 19 -20.83 7.42 -6.87
C MET A 19 -20.30 6.66 -8.08
N PRO A 20 -21.20 6.36 -9.05
CA PRO A 20 -20.79 6.06 -10.41
C PRO A 20 -20.32 7.35 -11.12
N ASP A 21 -19.62 7.18 -12.23
CA ASP A 21 -19.18 8.23 -13.16
C ASP A 21 -20.28 9.27 -13.51
N PRO A 22 -19.92 10.58 -13.58
CA PRO A 22 -18.58 11.16 -13.42
C PRO A 22 -18.20 11.43 -11.96
N GLN A 23 -16.93 11.21 -11.63
CA GLN A 23 -16.39 11.52 -10.31
C GLN A 23 -16.60 13.01 -9.97
N PRO A 24 -16.99 13.34 -8.71
CA PRO A 24 -17.21 14.70 -8.30
C PRO A 24 -15.92 15.54 -8.34
N SER A 25 -16.02 16.81 -8.67
CA SER A 25 -14.89 17.72 -8.57
C SER A 25 -14.51 17.98 -7.11
N LEU A 26 -13.28 18.45 -6.88
CA LEU A 26 -12.86 18.89 -5.54
C LEU A 26 -13.79 19.96 -4.97
N ALA A 27 -14.24 20.89 -5.83
CA ALA A 27 -15.20 21.93 -5.49
C ALA A 27 -16.55 21.34 -5.04
N ASN A 28 -17.06 20.33 -5.75
CA ASN A 28 -18.32 19.68 -5.38
C ASN A 28 -18.22 18.99 -4.01
N LEU A 29 -17.13 18.27 -3.76
CA LEU A 29 -16.89 17.63 -2.47
C LEU A 29 -16.73 18.63 -1.34
N ALA A 30 -16.02 19.73 -1.55
CA ALA A 30 -15.87 20.78 -0.56
C ALA A 30 -17.22 21.46 -0.24
N ASN A 31 -18.02 21.73 -1.29
CA ASN A 31 -19.34 22.35 -1.15
C ASN A 31 -20.34 21.43 -0.43
N SER A 32 -20.30 20.09 -0.68
CA SER A 32 -21.21 19.13 -0.02
C SER A 32 -21.05 19.11 1.50
N VAL A 33 -19.90 19.56 2.00
CA VAL A 33 -19.57 19.63 3.42
C VAL A 33 -19.41 21.05 3.95
N GLY A 34 -19.76 22.08 3.14
CA GLY A 34 -19.74 23.48 3.55
C GLY A 34 -18.34 24.06 3.80
N LEU A 35 -17.32 23.54 3.14
CA LEU A 35 -15.94 23.99 3.27
C LEU A 35 -15.41 24.62 1.97
N SER A 36 -14.40 25.50 2.09
CA SER A 36 -13.60 25.88 0.93
C SER A 36 -12.73 24.71 0.44
N GLU A 37 -12.40 24.66 -0.85
CA GLU A 37 -11.56 23.60 -1.43
C GLU A 37 -10.23 23.44 -0.69
N PHE A 38 -9.58 24.54 -0.33
CA PHE A 38 -8.31 24.53 0.41
C PHE A 38 -8.46 23.91 1.79
N HIS A 39 -9.50 24.29 2.53
CA HIS A 39 -9.77 23.77 3.86
C HIS A 39 -10.15 22.29 3.79
N PHE A 40 -11.02 21.92 2.85
CA PHE A 40 -11.41 20.52 2.60
C PHE A 40 -10.20 19.66 2.23
N GLN A 41 -9.38 20.11 1.28
CA GLN A 41 -8.19 19.35 0.86
C GLN A 41 -7.23 19.12 2.02
N ARG A 42 -6.97 20.13 2.86
CA ARG A 42 -6.12 19.99 4.04
C ARG A 42 -6.73 19.03 5.04
N LEU A 43 -8.00 19.24 5.41
CA LEU A 43 -8.72 18.41 6.36
C LEU A 43 -8.77 16.93 5.92
N PHE A 44 -9.12 16.70 4.65
CA PHE A 44 -9.15 15.36 4.06
C PHE A 44 -7.76 14.72 4.06
N THR A 45 -6.71 15.46 3.68
CA THR A 45 -5.34 14.96 3.65
C THR A 45 -4.82 14.64 5.05
N ASP A 46 -5.10 15.49 6.03
CA ASP A 46 -4.71 15.27 7.43
C ASP A 46 -5.42 14.04 8.02
N TRP A 47 -6.63 13.76 7.55
CA TRP A 47 -7.46 12.67 8.05
C TRP A 47 -7.24 11.34 7.30
N VAL A 48 -7.23 11.38 5.96
CA VAL A 48 -7.12 10.20 5.09
C VAL A 48 -5.67 9.85 4.76
N GLY A 49 -4.73 10.79 4.98
CA GLY A 49 -3.30 10.61 4.70
C GLY A 49 -2.91 10.87 3.24
N ILE A 50 -3.87 11.04 2.34
CA ILE A 50 -3.65 11.37 0.92
C ILE A 50 -4.65 12.42 0.46
N SER A 51 -4.31 13.17 -0.60
CA SER A 51 -5.22 14.20 -1.13
C SER A 51 -6.50 13.58 -1.71
N PRO A 52 -7.65 14.31 -1.70
CA PRO A 52 -8.90 13.84 -2.30
C PRO A 52 -8.71 13.37 -3.74
N LYS A 53 -7.94 14.11 -4.54
CA LYS A 53 -7.62 13.74 -5.93
C LYS A 53 -6.93 12.38 -6.04
N LYS A 54 -5.92 12.10 -5.21
CA LYS A 54 -5.24 10.80 -5.19
C LYS A 54 -6.16 9.68 -4.73
N PHE A 55 -7.05 9.97 -3.79
CA PHE A 55 -8.05 9.01 -3.33
C PHE A 55 -9.03 8.63 -4.45
N MET A 56 -9.58 9.61 -5.17
CA MET A 56 -10.45 9.38 -6.33
C MET A 56 -9.73 8.59 -7.43
N GLN A 57 -8.51 8.96 -7.77
CA GLN A 57 -7.69 8.22 -8.74
C GLN A 57 -7.52 6.75 -8.35
N HIS A 58 -7.35 6.49 -7.05
CA HIS A 58 -7.25 5.12 -6.54
C HIS A 58 -8.58 4.35 -6.72
N LEU A 59 -9.72 4.98 -6.43
CA LEU A 59 -11.03 4.36 -6.67
C LEU A 59 -11.23 4.00 -8.15
N THR A 60 -10.87 4.90 -9.05
CA THR A 60 -10.92 4.67 -10.51
C THR A 60 -10.08 3.44 -10.92
N ILE A 61 -8.84 3.32 -10.42
CA ILE A 61 -8.00 2.16 -10.72
C ILE A 61 -8.62 0.86 -10.22
N GLU A 62 -9.15 0.85 -9.00
CA GLU A 62 -9.73 -0.36 -8.45
C GLU A 62 -10.96 -0.82 -9.24
N ALA A 63 -11.82 0.12 -9.66
CA ALA A 63 -12.94 -0.20 -10.54
C ALA A 63 -12.46 -0.80 -11.88
N ALA A 64 -11.44 -0.19 -12.49
CA ALA A 64 -10.85 -0.72 -13.73
C ALA A 64 -10.23 -2.11 -13.54
N LYS A 65 -9.57 -2.37 -12.40
CA LYS A 65 -8.99 -3.67 -12.07
C LYS A 65 -10.03 -4.77 -11.91
N GLU A 66 -11.17 -4.48 -11.29
CA GLU A 66 -12.28 -5.42 -11.20
C GLU A 66 -12.76 -5.82 -12.59
N ARG A 67 -12.94 -4.85 -13.49
CA ARG A 67 -13.36 -5.12 -14.88
C ARG A 67 -12.30 -5.92 -15.66
N LEU A 68 -11.02 -5.61 -15.47
CA LEU A 68 -9.93 -6.37 -16.10
C LEU A 68 -9.88 -7.83 -15.61
N ARG A 69 -10.17 -8.10 -14.34
CA ARG A 69 -10.28 -9.47 -13.77
C ARG A 69 -11.45 -10.24 -14.40
N ASP A 70 -12.57 -9.55 -14.66
CA ASP A 70 -13.74 -10.11 -15.32
C ASP A 70 -13.56 -10.27 -16.85
N SER A 71 -12.31 -10.22 -17.33
CA SER A 71 -11.94 -10.40 -18.72
C SER A 71 -12.39 -9.29 -19.69
N ALA A 72 -12.81 -8.11 -19.19
CA ALA A 72 -13.11 -6.96 -20.02
C ALA A 72 -11.88 -6.52 -20.84
N SER A 73 -12.10 -5.88 -21.98
CA SER A 73 -11.00 -5.25 -22.72
C SER A 73 -10.43 -4.07 -21.93
N VAL A 74 -9.20 -3.66 -22.24
CA VAL A 74 -8.60 -2.47 -21.58
C VAL A 74 -9.40 -1.20 -21.93
N LEU A 75 -10.00 -1.17 -23.11
CA LEU A 75 -10.89 -0.06 -23.51
C LEU A 75 -12.16 -0.05 -22.66
N ASP A 76 -12.87 -1.18 -22.55
CA ASP A 76 -14.10 -1.26 -21.76
C ASP A 76 -13.83 -0.98 -20.28
N ALA A 77 -12.78 -1.57 -19.72
CA ALA A 77 -12.39 -1.32 -18.34
C ALA A 77 -12.05 0.17 -18.08
N SER A 78 -11.47 0.87 -19.05
CA SER A 78 -11.19 2.29 -18.93
C SER A 78 -12.45 3.14 -18.98
N LEU A 79 -13.36 2.85 -19.89
CA LEU A 79 -14.63 3.57 -20.03
C LEU A 79 -15.55 3.33 -18.82
N ASP A 80 -15.68 2.08 -18.39
CA ASP A 80 -16.49 1.71 -17.21
C ASP A 80 -15.95 2.30 -15.90
N ALA A 81 -14.65 2.63 -15.86
CA ALA A 81 -14.03 3.33 -14.73
C ALA A 81 -14.08 4.87 -14.88
N GLY A 82 -14.84 5.40 -15.82
CA GLY A 82 -15.03 6.84 -16.03
C GLY A 82 -13.82 7.55 -16.63
N LEU A 83 -12.93 6.84 -17.30
CA LEU A 83 -11.77 7.43 -17.96
C LEU A 83 -12.04 7.68 -19.45
N SER A 84 -11.39 8.68 -20.02
CA SER A 84 -11.53 9.03 -21.43
C SER A 84 -10.96 7.99 -22.40
N GLY A 85 -10.31 6.94 -21.91
CA GLY A 85 -9.81 5.84 -22.72
C GLY A 85 -8.57 5.13 -22.13
N PRO A 86 -8.06 4.12 -22.87
CA PRO A 86 -6.98 3.24 -22.41
C PRO A 86 -5.69 3.97 -21.99
N GLY A 87 -5.32 5.05 -22.69
CA GLY A 87 -4.12 5.82 -22.36
C GLY A 87 -4.18 6.43 -20.96
N ARG A 88 -5.36 6.95 -20.55
CA ARG A 88 -5.52 7.50 -19.18
C ARG A 88 -5.49 6.41 -18.10
N LEU A 89 -6.04 5.24 -18.39
CA LEU A 89 -5.93 4.10 -17.48
C LEU A 89 -4.47 3.63 -17.35
N HIS A 90 -3.77 3.54 -18.48
CA HIS A 90 -2.36 3.21 -18.52
C HIS A 90 -1.52 4.17 -17.66
N ASP A 91 -1.61 5.49 -17.89
CA ASP A 91 -0.87 6.50 -17.14
C ASP A 91 -1.19 6.44 -15.64
N LEU A 92 -2.47 6.24 -15.30
CA LEU A 92 -2.92 6.21 -13.94
C LEU A 92 -2.42 4.95 -13.20
N MET A 93 -2.45 3.79 -13.84
CA MET A 93 -1.91 2.55 -13.28
C MET A 93 -0.40 2.61 -13.12
N ILE A 94 0.34 3.13 -14.10
CA ILE A 94 1.79 3.32 -13.97
C ILE A 94 2.13 4.24 -12.79
N SER A 95 1.38 5.33 -12.59
CA SER A 95 1.69 6.31 -11.55
C SER A 95 1.34 5.85 -10.12
N LEU A 96 0.34 4.97 -9.95
CA LEU A 96 -0.13 4.51 -8.65
C LEU A 96 0.24 3.06 -8.32
N GLU A 97 0.30 2.20 -9.33
CA GLU A 97 0.55 0.77 -9.17
C GLU A 97 1.90 0.34 -9.77
N ALA A 98 2.56 1.24 -10.49
CA ALA A 98 3.79 0.99 -11.25
C ALA A 98 3.66 -0.15 -12.29
N MET A 99 2.44 -0.46 -12.76
CA MET A 99 2.18 -1.47 -13.78
C MET A 99 1.10 -1.02 -14.76
N THR A 100 1.11 -1.61 -15.95
CA THR A 100 0.09 -1.35 -16.96
C THR A 100 -1.17 -2.20 -16.72
N PRO A 101 -2.33 -1.78 -17.26
CA PRO A 101 -3.55 -2.60 -17.24
C PRO A 101 -3.37 -3.97 -17.92
N GLY A 102 -2.57 -4.02 -18.98
CA GLY A 102 -2.25 -5.26 -19.69
C GLY A 102 -1.43 -6.22 -18.83
N GLU A 103 -0.36 -5.74 -18.18
CA GLU A 103 0.46 -6.53 -17.25
C GLU A 103 -0.40 -7.10 -16.10
N TYR A 104 -1.31 -6.29 -15.55
CA TYR A 104 -2.21 -6.74 -14.49
C TYR A 104 -3.15 -7.86 -14.96
N LYS A 105 -3.83 -7.65 -16.12
CA LYS A 105 -4.73 -8.64 -16.71
C LYS A 105 -4.02 -9.95 -17.07
N GLN A 106 -2.76 -9.85 -17.50
CA GLN A 106 -1.95 -10.99 -17.93
C GLN A 106 -1.08 -11.58 -16.80
N GLY A 107 -1.41 -11.34 -15.53
CA GLY A 107 -0.70 -11.94 -14.40
C GLY A 107 0.79 -11.56 -14.30
N GLY A 108 1.17 -10.38 -14.82
CA GLY A 108 2.55 -9.91 -14.83
C GLY A 108 3.34 -10.29 -16.08
N GLN A 109 2.68 -10.70 -17.16
CA GLN A 109 3.35 -10.95 -18.44
C GLN A 109 4.15 -9.71 -18.88
N GLY A 110 5.42 -9.92 -19.23
CA GLY A 110 6.34 -8.86 -19.61
C GLY A 110 7.04 -8.17 -18.41
N LEU A 111 6.68 -8.50 -17.16
CA LEU A 111 7.45 -8.05 -16.00
C LEU A 111 8.72 -8.88 -15.83
N LEU A 112 9.84 -8.20 -15.69
CA LEU A 112 11.10 -8.80 -15.23
C LEU A 112 11.29 -8.43 -13.75
N ILE A 113 11.28 -9.45 -12.90
CA ILE A 113 11.45 -9.31 -11.45
C ILE A 113 12.82 -9.84 -11.07
N HIS A 114 13.70 -8.94 -10.65
CA HIS A 114 14.99 -9.32 -10.10
C HIS A 114 14.84 -9.64 -8.62
N TYR A 115 15.51 -10.71 -8.17
CA TYR A 115 15.50 -11.12 -6.77
C TYR A 115 16.89 -11.41 -6.23
N GLY A 116 17.04 -11.23 -4.92
CA GLY A 116 18.26 -11.58 -4.19
C GLY A 116 17.99 -11.77 -2.71
N GLN A 117 18.69 -12.70 -2.10
CA GLN A 117 18.65 -12.92 -0.65
C GLN A 117 19.82 -12.21 0.02
N HIS A 118 19.54 -11.47 1.08
CA HIS A 118 20.50 -10.65 1.81
C HIS A 118 20.37 -10.85 3.32
N GLN A 119 21.48 -10.67 4.03
CA GLN A 119 21.45 -10.60 5.49
C GLN A 119 20.98 -9.22 5.95
N THR A 120 20.13 -9.21 6.96
CA THR A 120 19.62 -7.98 7.59
C THR A 120 19.71 -8.09 9.11
N PRO A 121 19.53 -6.98 9.85
CA PRO A 121 19.42 -7.04 11.32
C PRO A 121 18.33 -7.97 11.84
N PHE A 122 17.37 -8.33 10.99
CA PHE A 122 16.25 -9.20 11.31
C PHE A 122 16.39 -10.62 10.74
N GLY A 123 17.59 -10.98 10.30
CA GLY A 123 17.88 -12.24 9.63
C GLY A 123 17.83 -12.15 8.10
N PRO A 124 17.97 -13.30 7.40
CA PRO A 124 17.94 -13.32 5.95
C PRO A 124 16.59 -12.84 5.42
N CYS A 125 16.63 -12.01 4.38
CA CYS A 125 15.44 -11.60 3.64
C CYS A 125 15.68 -11.71 2.13
N THR A 126 14.61 -12.02 1.40
CA THR A 126 14.61 -12.00 -0.06
C THR A 126 13.89 -10.74 -0.53
N VAL A 127 14.57 -9.94 -1.34
CA VAL A 127 14.04 -8.71 -1.93
C VAL A 127 13.73 -8.97 -3.40
N PHE A 128 12.60 -8.44 -3.86
CA PHE A 128 12.14 -8.51 -5.26
C PHE A 128 11.96 -7.10 -5.78
N VAL A 129 12.58 -6.80 -6.92
CA VAL A 129 12.53 -5.48 -7.55
C VAL A 129 12.21 -5.59 -9.03
N THR A 130 11.49 -4.59 -9.52
CA THR A 130 11.33 -4.30 -10.96
C THR A 130 12.09 -3.00 -11.26
N ASP A 131 12.13 -2.60 -12.52
CA ASP A 131 12.59 -1.27 -12.96
C ASP A 131 11.80 -0.11 -12.32
N ARG A 132 10.62 -0.40 -11.76
CA ARG A 132 9.68 0.58 -11.17
C ARG A 132 9.73 0.65 -9.65
N GLY A 133 10.36 -0.34 -8.99
CA GLY A 133 10.49 -0.35 -7.55
C GLY A 133 10.43 -1.72 -6.90
N VAL A 134 10.42 -1.71 -5.57
CA VAL A 134 10.34 -2.91 -4.74
C VAL A 134 8.93 -3.50 -4.81
N CYS A 135 8.82 -4.75 -5.27
CA CYS A 135 7.55 -5.47 -5.41
C CYS A 135 7.37 -6.61 -4.40
N GLY A 136 8.41 -6.98 -3.67
CA GLY A 136 8.34 -7.98 -2.60
C GLY A 136 9.50 -7.89 -1.64
N LEU A 137 9.24 -8.23 -0.38
CA LEU A 137 10.26 -8.42 0.66
C LEU A 137 9.77 -9.47 1.65
N GLU A 138 10.44 -10.61 1.68
CA GLU A 138 10.08 -11.79 2.44
C GLU A 138 11.20 -12.22 3.37
N PHE A 139 10.88 -12.48 4.65
CA PHE A 139 11.82 -13.04 5.62
C PHE A 139 11.62 -14.55 5.75
N SER A 140 11.64 -15.26 4.64
CA SER A 140 11.52 -16.70 4.52
C SER A 140 12.70 -17.29 3.73
N LEU A 141 12.77 -18.60 3.62
CA LEU A 141 13.72 -19.24 2.73
C LEU A 141 13.49 -18.79 1.29
N LEU A 142 14.55 -18.71 0.50
CA LEU A 142 14.50 -18.23 -0.88
C LEU A 142 13.44 -18.94 -1.72
N GLU A 143 13.38 -20.27 -1.60
CA GLU A 143 12.42 -21.09 -2.35
C GLU A 143 10.97 -20.75 -2.02
N ASP A 144 10.67 -20.52 -0.73
CA ASP A 144 9.33 -20.17 -0.28
C ASP A 144 8.96 -18.73 -0.69
N ALA A 145 9.91 -17.80 -0.60
CA ALA A 145 9.74 -16.44 -1.09
C ALA A 145 9.46 -16.41 -2.60
N LEU A 146 10.19 -17.19 -3.39
CA LEU A 146 9.96 -17.33 -4.83
C LEU A 146 8.57 -17.90 -5.14
N LYS A 147 8.15 -18.97 -4.46
CA LYS A 147 6.81 -19.56 -4.64
C LYS A 147 5.71 -18.53 -4.39
N VAL A 148 5.81 -17.75 -3.32
CA VAL A 148 4.85 -16.69 -2.99
C VAL A 148 4.79 -15.65 -4.11
N MET A 149 5.92 -15.22 -4.63
CA MET A 149 5.97 -14.21 -5.68
C MET A 149 5.51 -14.75 -7.03
N GLN A 150 5.83 -16.01 -7.37
CA GLN A 150 5.34 -16.68 -8.57
C GLN A 150 3.82 -16.89 -8.55
N GLN A 151 3.23 -17.18 -7.39
CA GLN A 151 1.77 -17.23 -7.25
C GLN A 151 1.11 -15.85 -7.45
N ARG A 152 1.80 -14.78 -7.02
CA ARG A 152 1.32 -13.39 -7.19
C ARG A 152 1.46 -12.92 -8.63
N TRP A 153 2.52 -13.33 -9.32
CA TRP A 153 2.90 -12.93 -10.66
C TRP A 153 3.22 -14.16 -11.52
N PRO A 154 2.20 -14.97 -11.88
CA PRO A 154 2.41 -16.27 -12.50
C PRO A 154 3.08 -16.19 -13.88
N GLU A 155 2.91 -15.07 -14.61
CA GLU A 155 3.42 -14.87 -15.97
C GLU A 155 4.66 -13.95 -16.00
N ALA A 156 5.17 -13.51 -14.84
CA ALA A 156 6.38 -12.70 -14.77
C ALA A 156 7.63 -13.56 -14.92
N GLN A 157 8.69 -12.96 -15.45
CA GLN A 157 10.02 -13.56 -15.49
C GLN A 157 10.79 -13.22 -14.22
N PHE A 158 11.39 -14.23 -13.58
CA PHE A 158 12.20 -14.05 -12.38
C PHE A 158 13.67 -14.27 -12.72
N SER A 159 14.52 -13.32 -12.35
CA SER A 159 15.96 -13.35 -12.57
C SER A 159 16.73 -13.07 -11.29
N ALA A 160 17.75 -13.87 -10.98
CA ALA A 160 18.64 -13.55 -9.89
C ALA A 160 19.41 -12.25 -10.19
N GLY A 161 19.36 -11.29 -9.28
CA GLY A 161 19.94 -9.95 -9.47
C GLY A 161 20.38 -9.34 -8.14
N SER A 162 21.43 -9.89 -7.52
CA SER A 162 21.89 -9.49 -6.20
C SER A 162 22.31 -8.02 -6.09
N GLY A 163 22.88 -7.42 -7.14
CA GLY A 163 23.34 -6.03 -7.12
C GLY A 163 22.20 -5.02 -6.98
N GLN A 164 21.11 -5.19 -7.72
CA GLN A 164 19.95 -4.31 -7.67
C GLN A 164 19.20 -4.42 -6.34
N THR A 165 19.07 -5.65 -5.83
CA THR A 165 18.38 -5.92 -4.57
C THR A 165 19.23 -5.53 -3.34
N LEU A 166 20.57 -5.60 -3.43
CA LEU A 166 21.47 -5.14 -2.37
C LEU A 166 21.35 -3.63 -2.17
N ALA A 167 21.28 -2.84 -3.25
CA ALA A 167 21.09 -1.40 -3.16
C ALA A 167 19.83 -1.01 -2.38
N VAL A 168 18.75 -1.80 -2.50
CA VAL A 168 17.53 -1.60 -1.72
C VAL A 168 17.78 -1.87 -0.24
N VAL A 169 18.45 -2.99 0.10
CA VAL A 169 18.77 -3.35 1.49
C VAL A 169 19.67 -2.29 2.14
N ASP A 170 20.68 -1.83 1.42
CA ASP A 170 21.57 -0.75 1.89
C ASP A 170 20.76 0.53 2.18
N GLN A 171 19.84 0.90 1.32
CA GLN A 171 18.97 2.06 1.54
C GLN A 171 18.01 1.88 2.73
N MET A 172 17.49 0.66 2.95
CA MET A 172 16.59 0.38 4.07
C MET A 172 17.26 0.61 5.42
N PHE A 173 18.55 0.29 5.54
CA PHE A 173 19.28 0.29 6.80
C PHE A 173 20.34 1.41 6.91
N ALA A 174 20.71 2.09 5.82
CA ALA A 174 21.66 3.19 5.82
C ALA A 174 21.24 4.38 6.70
N SER A 175 19.94 4.58 6.88
CA SER A 175 19.41 5.68 7.70
C SER A 175 19.53 5.46 9.21
N ALA A 176 19.85 4.26 9.67
CA ALA A 176 20.12 3.99 11.07
C ALA A 176 21.52 4.47 11.52
N SER A 177 22.42 4.72 10.56
CA SER A 177 23.82 5.07 10.84
C SER A 177 24.18 6.54 10.58
N ARG A 178 23.29 7.36 10.02
CA ARG A 178 23.60 8.76 9.66
C ARG A 178 22.42 9.71 9.87
N SER A 179 22.32 10.21 11.06
CA SER A 179 21.64 11.47 11.38
C SER A 179 22.49 12.67 10.91
N ALA A 180 22.53 12.97 9.63
CA ALA A 180 23.06 14.28 9.17
C ALA A 180 22.72 14.53 7.70
N GLN A 181 21.55 14.84 7.38
CA GLN A 181 21.04 15.58 6.22
C GLN A 181 19.71 15.01 5.71
N GLY A 182 18.68 15.19 6.44
CA GLY A 182 17.32 15.62 6.07
C GLY A 182 16.54 14.96 4.93
N ARG A 183 17.06 14.03 4.15
CA ARG A 183 16.30 13.40 3.08
C ARG A 183 16.51 11.89 3.07
N ARG A 184 15.52 11.14 3.60
CA ARG A 184 15.47 9.70 3.38
C ARG A 184 15.34 9.45 1.87
N PRO A 185 16.19 8.60 1.26
CA PRO A 185 15.98 8.19 -0.12
C PRO A 185 14.61 7.50 -0.19
N SER A 186 13.74 8.00 -1.05
CA SER A 186 12.40 7.44 -1.24
C SER A 186 12.53 6.17 -2.08
N LEU A 187 12.37 5.00 -1.47
CA LEU A 187 12.18 3.76 -2.20
C LEU A 187 10.78 3.77 -2.83
N SER A 188 10.71 3.55 -4.13
CA SER A 188 9.44 3.30 -4.81
C SER A 188 8.94 1.91 -4.45
N LEU A 189 7.69 1.81 -4.00
CA LEU A 189 7.05 0.54 -3.68
C LEU A 189 6.05 0.20 -4.78
N PHE A 190 6.12 -1.03 -5.25
CA PHE A 190 5.23 -1.60 -6.23
C PHE A 190 4.36 -2.67 -5.57
N VAL A 191 3.11 -2.35 -5.25
CA VAL A 191 2.19 -3.26 -4.58
C VAL A 191 0.98 -3.58 -5.44
N SER A 192 0.60 -4.85 -5.47
CA SER A 192 -0.64 -5.34 -6.05
C SER A 192 -1.47 -6.02 -4.95
N GLY A 193 -2.74 -5.67 -4.88
CA GLY A 193 -3.67 -6.22 -3.90
C GLY A 193 -5.09 -5.69 -4.14
N SER A 194 -6.07 -6.20 -3.39
CA SER A 194 -7.43 -5.66 -3.44
C SER A 194 -7.46 -4.21 -2.93
N LYS A 195 -8.46 -3.43 -3.36
CA LYS A 195 -8.70 -2.06 -2.90
C LYS A 195 -8.54 -1.93 -1.39
N PHE A 196 -9.17 -2.82 -0.65
CA PHE A 196 -9.10 -2.84 0.80
C PHE A 196 -7.68 -3.09 1.31
N GLN A 197 -6.95 -4.07 0.75
CA GLN A 197 -5.57 -4.35 1.13
C GLN A 197 -4.67 -3.13 0.90
N VAL A 198 -4.79 -2.47 -0.25
CA VAL A 198 -3.99 -1.28 -0.56
C VAL A 198 -4.31 -0.12 0.39
N GLN A 199 -5.58 0.09 0.74
CA GLN A 199 -5.97 1.09 1.74
C GLN A 199 -5.36 0.80 3.11
N VAL A 200 -5.41 -0.46 3.56
CA VAL A 200 -4.77 -0.88 4.81
C VAL A 200 -3.25 -0.64 4.74
N TRP A 201 -2.58 -1.04 3.65
CA TRP A 201 -1.14 -0.85 3.51
C TRP A 201 -0.72 0.63 3.46
N LYS A 202 -1.54 1.49 2.86
CA LYS A 202 -1.33 2.95 2.93
C LYS A 202 -1.48 3.48 4.36
N ALA A 203 -2.46 3.00 5.11
CA ALA A 203 -2.60 3.36 6.52
C ALA A 203 -1.39 2.89 7.35
N LEU A 204 -0.83 1.71 7.03
CA LEU A 204 0.39 1.25 7.69
C LEU A 204 1.58 2.19 7.45
N LEU A 205 1.75 2.68 6.22
CA LEU A 205 2.85 3.62 5.87
C LEU A 205 2.76 4.95 6.63
N ALA A 206 1.57 5.33 7.08
CA ALA A 206 1.36 6.53 7.89
C ALA A 206 1.74 6.37 9.37
N ILE A 207 1.95 5.14 9.87
CA ILE A 207 2.32 4.88 11.26
C ILE A 207 3.79 5.28 11.45
N PRO A 208 4.12 6.22 12.36
CA PRO A 208 5.50 6.63 12.60
C PRO A 208 6.38 5.48 13.12
N ALA A 209 7.67 5.51 12.81
CA ALA A 209 8.64 4.57 13.37
C ALA A 209 8.68 4.65 14.90
N GLY A 210 8.76 3.50 15.55
CA GLY A 210 8.71 3.38 17.01
C GLY A 210 7.34 3.67 17.64
N SER A 211 6.27 3.72 16.83
CA SER A 211 4.88 3.79 17.29
C SER A 211 4.16 2.50 16.94
N VAL A 212 3.12 2.17 17.71
CA VAL A 212 2.26 1.01 17.45
C VAL A 212 0.80 1.44 17.47
N VAL A 213 -0.03 0.76 16.69
CA VAL A 213 -1.49 0.97 16.63
C VAL A 213 -2.21 -0.37 16.73
N ALA A 214 -3.47 -0.36 17.17
CA ALA A 214 -4.27 -1.58 17.16
C ALA A 214 -4.94 -1.82 15.80
N TYR A 215 -5.29 -3.08 15.49
CA TYR A 215 -6.08 -3.40 14.29
C TYR A 215 -7.41 -2.65 14.26
N GLY A 216 -8.02 -2.44 15.44
CA GLY A 216 -9.25 -1.67 15.58
C GLY A 216 -9.09 -0.19 15.23
N ASP A 217 -7.93 0.40 15.55
CA ASP A 217 -7.65 1.81 15.22
C ASP A 217 -7.56 2.01 13.71
N ILE A 218 -6.92 1.06 13.00
CA ILE A 218 -6.87 1.08 11.53
C ILE A 218 -8.28 0.88 10.95
N ALA A 219 -9.05 -0.08 11.47
CA ALA A 219 -10.41 -0.32 11.03
C ALA A 219 -11.30 0.92 11.23
N HIS A 220 -11.18 1.57 12.38
CA HIS A 220 -11.87 2.81 12.68
C HIS A 220 -11.44 3.94 11.73
N HIS A 221 -10.13 4.08 11.49
CA HIS A 221 -9.57 5.05 10.54
C HIS A 221 -10.08 4.84 9.10
N LEU A 222 -10.38 3.60 8.72
CA LEU A 222 -10.95 3.24 7.41
C LEU A 222 -12.49 3.24 7.40
N GLY A 223 -13.16 3.80 8.42
CA GLY A 223 -14.61 3.90 8.49
C GLY A 223 -15.35 2.58 8.77
N MET A 224 -14.65 1.51 9.17
CA MET A 224 -15.26 0.16 9.31
C MET A 224 -15.77 -0.15 10.73
N GLY A 225 -15.59 0.73 11.69
CA GLY A 225 -15.85 0.44 13.09
C GLY A 225 -14.98 -0.71 13.64
N THR A 226 -15.20 -1.10 14.89
CA THR A 226 -14.41 -2.16 15.54
C THR A 226 -14.58 -3.55 14.91
N ALA A 227 -15.71 -3.81 14.27
CA ALA A 227 -15.97 -5.06 13.55
C ALA A 227 -15.01 -5.30 12.37
N GLY A 228 -14.44 -4.24 11.80
CA GLY A 228 -13.46 -4.29 10.72
C GLY A 228 -12.07 -4.81 11.10
N ALA A 229 -11.75 -4.91 12.40
CA ALA A 229 -10.42 -5.31 12.87
C ALA A 229 -9.94 -6.67 12.33
N ARG A 230 -10.84 -7.64 12.14
CA ARG A 230 -10.51 -8.95 11.57
C ARG A 230 -10.11 -8.84 10.09
N ALA A 231 -10.89 -8.08 9.30
CA ALA A 231 -10.59 -7.85 7.89
C ALA A 231 -9.26 -7.08 7.72
N VAL A 232 -9.02 -6.06 8.56
CA VAL A 232 -7.72 -5.36 8.64
C VAL A 232 -6.60 -6.33 8.95
N GLY A 233 -6.78 -7.24 9.92
CA GLY A 233 -5.80 -8.26 10.26
C GLY A 233 -5.43 -9.15 9.08
N THR A 234 -6.41 -9.59 8.28
CA THR A 234 -6.19 -10.36 7.05
C THR A 234 -5.40 -9.55 6.01
N ALA A 235 -5.76 -8.28 5.80
CA ALA A 235 -5.06 -7.40 4.86
C ALA A 235 -3.62 -7.08 5.31
N VAL A 236 -3.40 -6.87 6.61
CA VAL A 236 -2.06 -6.69 7.20
C VAL A 236 -1.21 -7.95 7.01
N GLY A 237 -1.79 -9.15 7.19
CA GLY A 237 -1.11 -10.43 6.97
C GLY A 237 -0.77 -10.71 5.49
N ALA A 238 -1.52 -10.14 4.56
CA ALA A 238 -1.29 -10.26 3.12
C ALA A 238 -0.23 -9.28 2.56
N ASN A 239 0.39 -8.45 3.41
CA ASN A 239 1.43 -7.50 3.02
C ASN A 239 2.59 -8.20 2.27
N PRO A 240 2.89 -7.80 1.01
CA PRO A 240 3.94 -8.42 0.23
C PRO A 240 5.34 -7.85 0.49
N ILE A 241 5.44 -6.69 1.15
CA ILE A 241 6.70 -5.96 1.32
C ILE A 241 6.94 -5.74 2.82
N GLY A 242 7.45 -6.77 3.48
CA GLY A 242 7.78 -6.73 4.90
C GLY A 242 8.73 -5.57 5.23
N TRP A 243 8.73 -5.08 6.47
CA TRP A 243 9.53 -3.96 6.95
C TRP A 243 9.18 -2.61 6.28
N LEU A 244 9.27 -2.50 4.93
CA LEU A 244 8.99 -1.25 4.21
C LEU A 244 7.53 -0.81 4.34
N ILE A 245 6.59 -1.76 4.28
CA ILE A 245 5.21 -1.55 4.72
C ILE A 245 5.12 -2.08 6.16
N PRO A 246 5.03 -1.22 7.17
CA PRO A 246 5.35 -1.57 8.55
C PRO A 246 4.22 -2.32 9.28
N CYS A 247 3.86 -3.51 8.78
CA CYS A 247 2.86 -4.37 9.40
C CYS A 247 3.25 -4.85 10.81
N HIS A 248 4.55 -4.79 11.16
CA HIS A 248 5.03 -5.07 12.51
C HIS A 248 4.57 -4.04 13.55
N ARG A 249 4.20 -2.82 13.14
CA ARG A 249 3.66 -1.76 14.03
C ARG A 249 2.21 -1.98 14.45
N VAL A 250 1.54 -3.05 13.96
CA VAL A 250 0.14 -3.32 14.31
C VAL A 250 0.07 -4.42 15.36
N ILE A 251 -0.62 -4.15 16.48
CA ILE A 251 -0.78 -5.08 17.61
C ILE A 251 -2.26 -5.32 17.93
N ARG A 252 -2.54 -6.23 18.84
CA ARG A 252 -3.91 -6.37 19.37
C ARG A 252 -4.22 -5.22 20.34
N GLN A 253 -5.48 -4.85 20.45
CA GLN A 253 -5.95 -3.81 21.37
C GLN A 253 -5.62 -4.13 22.85
N THR A 254 -5.48 -5.40 23.19
CA THR A 254 -5.04 -5.87 24.51
C THR A 254 -3.55 -5.63 24.78
N GLY A 255 -2.80 -5.02 23.85
CA GLY A 255 -1.34 -4.90 23.94
C GLY A 255 -0.58 -6.19 23.64
N VAL A 256 -1.27 -7.31 23.49
CA VAL A 256 -0.65 -8.59 23.17
C VAL A 256 -0.20 -8.60 21.71
N LEU A 257 1.03 -9.04 21.48
CA LEU A 257 1.55 -9.23 20.13
C LEU A 257 0.75 -10.31 19.39
N SER A 258 0.14 -9.91 18.28
CA SER A 258 -0.52 -10.85 17.38
C SER A 258 0.50 -11.76 16.70
N GLU A 259 0.02 -12.85 16.11
CA GLU A 259 0.80 -13.62 15.16
C GLU A 259 1.38 -12.70 14.08
N TYR A 260 2.58 -13.01 13.63
CA TYR A 260 3.26 -12.27 12.58
C TYR A 260 3.72 -13.26 11.50
N ARG A 261 3.50 -12.92 10.23
CA ARG A 261 3.77 -13.81 9.10
C ARG A 261 5.19 -14.41 9.15
N TRP A 262 6.14 -13.62 9.58
CA TRP A 262 7.55 -14.03 9.66
C TRP A 262 8.03 -14.30 11.10
N GLY A 263 7.12 -14.57 12.03
CA GLY A 263 7.41 -14.96 13.43
C GLY A 263 7.39 -13.80 14.42
N LYS A 264 6.90 -14.08 15.62
CA LYS A 264 6.77 -13.10 16.73
C LYS A 264 8.10 -12.48 17.13
N SER A 265 9.16 -13.28 17.18
CA SER A 265 10.51 -12.81 17.57
C SER A 265 11.04 -11.74 16.62
N ARG A 266 10.78 -11.89 15.32
CA ARG A 266 11.18 -10.89 14.31
C ARG A 266 10.37 -9.61 14.46
N LYS A 267 9.07 -9.71 14.74
CA LYS A 267 8.23 -8.54 15.04
C LYS A 267 8.76 -7.76 16.24
N LEU A 268 9.13 -8.45 17.32
CA LEU A 268 9.74 -7.84 18.50
C LEU A 268 11.09 -7.17 18.18
N ALA A 269 11.94 -7.84 17.40
CA ALA A 269 13.22 -7.29 16.98
C ALA A 269 13.05 -5.99 16.17
N MET A 270 12.10 -5.96 15.24
CA MET A 270 11.78 -4.77 14.44
C MET A 270 11.29 -3.61 15.32
N LEU A 271 10.37 -3.87 16.25
CA LEU A 271 9.87 -2.86 17.17
C LEU A 271 10.97 -2.34 18.12
N GLY A 272 11.81 -3.24 18.64
CA GLY A 272 12.96 -2.88 19.47
C GLY A 272 13.99 -2.04 18.70
N TRP A 273 14.27 -2.39 17.46
CA TRP A 273 15.16 -1.63 16.58
C TRP A 273 14.66 -0.19 16.37
N GLU A 274 13.37 -0.02 16.08
CA GLU A 274 12.78 1.31 15.89
C GLU A 274 12.74 2.13 17.19
N ALA A 275 12.56 1.49 18.32
CA ALA A 275 12.58 2.15 19.63
C ALA A 275 13.98 2.64 20.03
N SER A 276 15.04 1.93 19.61
CA SER A 276 16.44 2.29 19.88
C SER A 276 17.00 3.38 18.97
N ALA A 277 16.31 3.68 17.85
CA ALA A 277 16.72 4.71 16.89
C ALA A 277 16.16 6.11 17.21
N LYS A 278 15.46 6.26 18.34
CA LYS A 278 15.01 7.53 18.93
C LYS A 278 16.07 8.07 19.85
#